data_8cbeaec6644ec4c99ca0b2dd1a2d23a6
#
_entry.id   8cbeaec6644ec4c99ca0b2dd1a2d23a6
#
_cell.length_a   1.000
_cell.length_b   1.000
_cell.length_c   1.000
_cell.angle_alpha   90.00
_cell.angle_beta   90.00
_cell.angle_gamma   90.00
#
_symmetry.space_group_name_H-M   'P 1'
#
loop_
_entity.id
_entity.type
_entity.pdbx_description
1 polymer ?
#
loop_
_entity_poly.entity_id
_entity_poly.type
_entity_poly.pdbx_seq_one_letter_code
_entity_poly.pdbx_strand_id
1 'polypeptide(L)'
;MESPAPPNPARKRLITVLRDEIAQSEQQPLRLPLPRDERLARVAHALLDDVGDDRGLDDWAHFAGMSRRSFMRAFSSEVGMSFGRWWQQVRLFAAFEMLAERKSVTEAAVAVGYDSVSAFIEMFRKMLGTTPQMYFRSKQEPAPK
;
A
#
# COMPACT_ATOMS: atom_id res chain seq x y z
N MET A 1 1.41 17.93 -21.52
CA MET A 1 1.63 17.49 -20.13
C MET A 1 0.27 17.23 -19.48
N GLU A 2 -0.05 15.99 -19.32
CA GLU A 2 -1.36 15.65 -18.75
C GLU A 2 -1.36 15.90 -17.26
N SER A 3 -2.38 16.60 -16.79
CA SER A 3 -2.62 16.74 -15.36
C SER A 3 -2.92 15.35 -14.79
N PRO A 4 -2.35 14.99 -13.63
CA PRO A 4 -2.73 13.74 -13.01
C PRO A 4 -4.24 13.75 -12.77
N ALA A 5 -4.87 12.62 -13.08
CA ALA A 5 -6.30 12.49 -12.84
C ALA A 5 -6.59 12.77 -11.36
N PRO A 6 -7.69 13.47 -11.04
CA PRO A 6 -8.02 13.70 -9.65
C PRO A 6 -8.19 12.36 -8.94
N PRO A 7 -7.74 12.27 -7.68
CA PRO A 7 -7.87 11.02 -6.94
C PRO A 7 -9.33 10.61 -6.85
N ASN A 8 -9.60 9.34 -7.09
CA ASN A 8 -10.94 8.78 -7.04
C ASN A 8 -11.48 8.96 -5.61
N PRO A 9 -12.64 9.64 -5.43
CA PRO A 9 -13.22 9.85 -4.09
C PRO A 9 -13.52 8.55 -3.35
N ALA A 10 -13.89 7.48 -4.08
CA ALA A 10 -14.13 6.19 -3.47
C ALA A 10 -12.85 5.61 -2.89
N ARG A 11 -11.73 5.76 -3.61
CA ARG A 11 -10.42 5.31 -3.17
C ARG A 11 -9.97 6.07 -1.91
N LYS A 12 -10.17 7.38 -1.88
CA LYS A 12 -9.86 8.18 -0.69
C LYS A 12 -10.68 7.76 0.52
N ARG A 13 -11.96 7.51 0.33
CA ARG A 13 -12.84 7.05 1.40
C ARG A 13 -12.42 5.69 1.93
N LEU A 14 -12.05 4.77 1.03
CA LEU A 14 -11.62 3.45 1.43
C LEU A 14 -10.33 3.51 2.24
N ILE A 15 -9.37 4.29 1.81
CA ILE A 15 -8.11 4.48 2.53
C ILE A 15 -8.38 5.07 3.92
N THR A 16 -9.29 6.02 4.02
CA THR A 16 -9.66 6.63 5.28
C THR A 16 -10.33 5.62 6.21
N VAL A 17 -11.28 4.83 5.70
CA VAL A 17 -11.96 3.78 6.47
C VAL A 17 -10.97 2.73 6.95
N LEU A 18 -10.07 2.29 6.08
CA LEU A 18 -9.04 1.33 6.44
C LEU A 18 -8.10 1.87 7.51
N ARG A 19 -7.76 3.14 7.40
CA ARG A 19 -6.95 3.84 8.40
C ARG A 19 -7.62 3.82 9.76
N ASP A 20 -8.90 4.14 9.80
CA ASP A 20 -9.66 4.19 11.05
C ASP A 20 -9.80 2.79 11.66
N GLU A 21 -10.10 1.78 10.86
CA GLU A 21 -10.22 0.42 11.33
C GLU A 21 -8.91 -0.15 11.85
N ILE A 22 -7.81 0.12 11.16
CA ILE A 22 -6.50 -0.35 11.55
C ILE A 22 -6.01 0.38 12.80
N ALA A 23 -6.34 1.67 12.92
CA ALA A 23 -6.00 2.46 14.09
C ALA A 23 -6.71 1.96 15.35
N GLN A 24 -7.86 1.28 15.20
CA GLN A 24 -8.59 0.69 16.30
C GLN A 24 -8.09 -0.70 16.69
N SER A 25 -7.28 -1.33 15.85
CA SER A 25 -6.66 -2.59 16.20
C SER A 25 -5.46 -2.34 17.11
N GLU A 26 -5.20 -3.25 18.02
CA GLU A 26 -4.07 -3.14 18.96
C GLU A 26 -2.70 -3.28 18.27
N GLN A 27 -2.71 -3.58 16.97
CA GLN A 27 -1.49 -3.65 16.19
C GLN A 27 -1.06 -2.25 15.76
N GLN A 28 0.23 -2.10 15.47
CA GLN A 28 0.78 -0.80 15.05
C GLN A 28 -0.04 -0.22 13.90
N PRO A 29 -0.51 1.03 14.03
CA PRO A 29 -1.33 1.62 12.98
C PRO A 29 -0.56 1.68 11.67
N LEU A 30 -1.21 1.24 10.61
CA LEU A 30 -0.67 1.41 9.28
C LEU A 30 -0.79 2.88 8.90
N ARG A 31 0.34 3.50 8.66
CA ARG A 31 0.40 4.89 8.25
C ARG A 31 0.85 4.96 6.80
N LEU A 32 0.28 5.88 6.08
CA LEU A 32 0.74 6.17 4.73
C LEU A 32 1.15 7.64 4.64
N PRO A 33 2.22 8.02 5.36
CA PRO A 33 2.71 9.39 5.28
C PRO A 33 3.31 9.65 3.91
N LEU A 34 3.17 10.88 3.42
CA LEU A 34 3.72 11.28 2.14
C LEU A 34 4.95 12.16 2.35
N PRO A 35 6.01 11.98 1.56
CA PRO A 35 7.18 12.84 1.66
C PRO A 35 6.86 14.25 1.19
N ARG A 36 7.55 15.24 1.75
CA ARG A 36 7.42 16.65 1.39
C ARG A 36 8.31 17.05 0.23
N ASP A 37 9.48 16.43 0.11
CA ASP A 37 10.41 16.68 -1.00
C ASP A 37 9.68 16.34 -2.31
N GLU A 38 9.71 17.28 -3.27
CA GLU A 38 9.00 17.12 -4.54
C GLU A 38 9.46 15.90 -5.32
N ARG A 39 10.74 15.58 -5.27
CA ARG A 39 11.30 14.42 -5.98
C ARG A 39 10.77 13.12 -5.40
N LEU A 40 10.75 13.03 -4.07
CA LEU A 40 10.22 11.86 -3.37
C LEU A 40 8.70 11.78 -3.49
N ALA A 41 8.02 12.92 -3.46
CA ALA A 41 6.57 12.97 -3.63
C ALA A 41 6.16 12.47 -5.00
N ARG A 42 6.93 12.76 -6.05
CA ARG A 42 6.64 12.23 -7.40
C ARG A 42 6.70 10.72 -7.45
N VAL A 43 7.68 10.13 -6.76
CA VAL A 43 7.76 8.66 -6.65
C VAL A 43 6.53 8.12 -5.93
N ALA A 44 6.18 8.72 -4.80
CA ALA A 44 5.03 8.28 -4.01
C ALA A 44 3.74 8.36 -4.82
N HIS A 45 3.50 9.46 -5.53
CA HIS A 45 2.31 9.62 -6.36
C HIS A 45 2.27 8.64 -7.52
N ALA A 46 3.43 8.40 -8.16
CA ALA A 46 3.50 7.43 -9.26
C ALA A 46 3.14 6.03 -8.78
N LEU A 47 3.61 5.64 -7.60
CA LEU A 47 3.28 4.33 -7.01
C LEU A 47 1.82 4.25 -6.59
N LEU A 48 1.24 5.33 -6.07
CA LEU A 48 -0.17 5.35 -5.72
C LEU A 48 -1.06 5.27 -6.95
N ASP A 49 -0.62 5.81 -8.07
CA ASP A 49 -1.38 5.75 -9.32
C ASP A 49 -1.28 4.38 -9.99
N ASP A 50 -0.16 3.70 -9.83
CA ASP A 50 0.05 2.37 -10.41
C ASP A 50 0.76 1.47 -9.38
N VAL A 51 -0.02 0.89 -8.50
CA VAL A 51 0.48 0.08 -7.40
C VAL A 51 1.18 -1.19 -7.89
N GLY A 52 0.81 -1.69 -9.05
CA GLY A 52 1.41 -2.88 -9.64
C GLY A 52 2.68 -2.62 -10.44
N ASP A 53 3.18 -1.39 -10.43
CA ASP A 53 4.41 -1.04 -11.15
C ASP A 53 5.56 -1.92 -10.65
N ASP A 54 6.29 -2.53 -11.58
CA ASP A 54 7.34 -3.49 -11.28
C ASP A 54 8.73 -2.88 -11.18
N ARG A 55 8.84 -1.55 -11.25
CA ARG A 55 10.14 -0.89 -11.13
C ARG A 55 10.75 -1.15 -9.76
N GLY A 56 12.04 -1.41 -9.74
CA GLY A 56 12.78 -1.65 -8.51
C GLY A 56 13.26 -0.36 -7.86
N LEU A 57 13.93 -0.54 -6.73
CA LEU A 57 14.45 0.59 -5.94
C LEU A 57 15.39 1.49 -6.75
N ASP A 58 16.27 0.89 -7.55
CA ASP A 58 17.20 1.66 -8.38
C ASP A 58 16.48 2.51 -9.41
N ASP A 59 15.42 1.97 -10.01
CA ASP A 59 14.61 2.69 -10.99
C ASP A 59 13.91 3.89 -10.35
N TRP A 60 13.38 3.71 -9.15
CA TRP A 60 12.72 4.79 -8.44
C TRP A 60 13.68 5.86 -7.98
N ALA A 61 14.88 5.47 -7.53
CA ALA A 61 15.93 6.41 -7.17
C ALA A 61 16.32 7.24 -8.40
N HIS A 62 16.50 6.58 -9.54
CA HIS A 62 16.81 7.25 -10.79
C HIS A 62 15.68 8.22 -11.21
N PHE A 63 14.44 7.78 -11.08
CA PHE A 63 13.27 8.62 -11.37
C PHE A 63 13.28 9.89 -10.50
N ALA A 64 13.72 9.78 -9.25
CA ALA A 64 13.84 10.91 -8.34
C ALA A 64 15.10 11.74 -8.59
N GLY A 65 15.97 11.32 -9.51
CA GLY A 65 17.24 12.00 -9.76
C GLY A 65 18.24 11.84 -8.63
N MET A 66 18.20 10.72 -7.91
CA MET A 66 19.02 10.48 -6.73
C MET A 66 19.72 9.13 -6.85
N SER A 67 20.84 8.99 -6.14
CA SER A 67 21.45 7.68 -5.97
C SER A 67 20.57 6.83 -5.09
N ARG A 68 20.69 5.51 -5.21
CA ARG A 68 19.94 4.56 -4.38
C ARG A 68 20.08 4.90 -2.89
N ARG A 69 21.31 5.12 -2.43
CA ARG A 69 21.59 5.40 -1.04
C ARG A 69 20.94 6.71 -0.57
N SER A 70 21.09 7.76 -1.38
CA SER A 70 20.48 9.07 -1.07
C SER A 70 18.96 9.00 -1.03
N PHE A 71 18.38 8.25 -1.98
CA PHE A 71 16.92 8.06 -2.05
C PHE A 71 16.40 7.35 -0.80
N MET A 72 17.03 6.23 -0.44
CA MET A 72 16.61 5.46 0.74
C MET A 72 16.71 6.27 2.02
N ARG A 73 17.81 7.01 2.18
CA ARG A 73 18.05 7.82 3.36
C ARG A 73 17.07 8.99 3.45
N ALA A 74 16.87 9.69 2.35
CA ALA A 74 15.95 10.83 2.32
C ALA A 74 14.51 10.39 2.55
N PHE A 75 14.11 9.29 1.94
CA PHE A 75 12.75 8.77 2.11
C PHE A 75 12.50 8.38 3.57
N SER A 76 13.39 7.60 4.17
CA SER A 76 13.25 7.19 5.58
C SER A 76 13.24 8.39 6.52
N SER A 77 14.08 9.38 6.25
CA SER A 77 14.15 10.57 7.08
C SER A 77 12.86 11.37 7.07
N GLU A 78 12.26 11.54 5.90
CA GLU A 78 11.02 12.31 5.77
C GLU A 78 9.77 11.55 6.21
N VAL A 79 9.72 10.26 5.89
CA VAL A 79 8.50 9.45 6.06
C VAL A 79 8.47 8.71 7.38
N GLY A 80 9.65 8.49 7.98
CA GLY A 80 9.74 7.79 9.25
C GLY A 80 9.72 6.27 9.14
N MET A 81 9.78 5.75 7.92
CA MET A 81 9.88 4.32 7.67
C MET A 81 10.63 4.07 6.36
N SER A 82 11.14 2.87 6.16
CA SER A 82 11.85 2.53 4.93
C SER A 82 10.91 2.60 3.72
N PHE A 83 11.49 2.88 2.55
CA PHE A 83 10.73 2.89 1.30
C PHE A 83 10.05 1.54 1.04
N GLY A 84 10.76 0.44 1.32
CA GLY A 84 10.20 -0.90 1.14
C GLY A 84 8.96 -1.14 1.99
N ARG A 85 9.00 -0.72 3.25
CA ARG A 85 7.86 -0.85 4.15
C ARG A 85 6.70 0.03 3.71
N TRP A 86 7.00 1.27 3.32
CA TRP A 86 5.99 2.19 2.81
C TRP A 86 5.29 1.63 1.57
N TRP A 87 6.08 1.06 0.64
CA TRP A 87 5.56 0.44 -0.57
C TRP A 87 4.66 -0.76 -0.24
N GLN A 88 5.06 -1.60 0.73
CA GLN A 88 4.22 -2.71 1.17
C GLN A 88 2.88 -2.22 1.69
N GLN A 89 2.86 -1.12 2.42
CA GLN A 89 1.61 -0.54 2.92
C GLN A 89 0.72 -0.03 1.79
N VAL A 90 1.31 0.60 0.77
CA VAL A 90 0.57 1.03 -0.41
C VAL A 90 -0.11 -0.17 -1.09
N ARG A 91 0.66 -1.24 -1.28
CA ARG A 91 0.13 -2.47 -1.88
C ARG A 91 -0.98 -3.08 -1.04
N LEU A 92 -0.80 -3.06 0.27
CA LEU A 92 -1.81 -3.58 1.19
C LEU A 92 -3.12 -2.80 1.07
N PHE A 93 -3.06 -1.48 1.08
CA PHE A 93 -4.25 -0.66 0.95
C PHE A 93 -4.97 -0.89 -0.38
N ALA A 94 -4.22 -0.99 -1.47
CA ALA A 94 -4.80 -1.27 -2.78
C ALA A 94 -5.45 -2.66 -2.83
N ALA A 95 -4.80 -3.65 -2.21
CA ALA A 95 -5.35 -5.00 -2.13
C ALA A 95 -6.65 -5.03 -1.32
N PHE A 96 -6.71 -4.28 -0.22
CA PHE A 96 -7.94 -4.16 0.57
C PHE A 96 -9.10 -3.66 -0.28
N GLU A 97 -8.85 -2.64 -1.09
CA GLU A 97 -9.88 -2.09 -1.97
C GLU A 97 -10.44 -3.17 -2.91
N MET A 98 -9.54 -3.93 -3.52
CA MET A 98 -9.94 -5.00 -4.43
C MET A 98 -10.70 -6.12 -3.73
N LEU A 99 -10.23 -6.52 -2.55
CA LEU A 99 -10.89 -7.59 -1.79
C LEU A 99 -12.26 -7.14 -1.26
N ALA A 100 -12.39 -5.85 -0.91
CA ALA A 100 -13.68 -5.29 -0.52
C ALA A 100 -14.67 -5.27 -1.69
N GLU A 101 -14.17 -5.16 -2.91
CA GLU A 101 -14.98 -5.25 -4.14
C GLU A 101 -15.24 -6.69 -4.56
N ARG A 102 -14.89 -7.65 -3.71
CA ARG A 102 -15.06 -9.09 -3.94
C ARG A 102 -14.18 -9.68 -5.03
N LYS A 103 -13.07 -9.02 -5.33
CA LYS A 103 -12.05 -9.64 -6.18
C LYS A 103 -11.39 -10.79 -5.43
N SER A 104 -10.90 -11.77 -6.17
CA SER A 104 -10.23 -12.91 -5.54
C SER A 104 -8.87 -12.50 -4.97
N VAL A 105 -8.37 -13.29 -4.02
CA VAL A 105 -7.04 -13.09 -3.45
C VAL A 105 -5.98 -13.15 -4.55
N THR A 106 -6.14 -14.04 -5.51
CA THR A 106 -5.23 -14.16 -6.65
C THR A 106 -5.22 -12.89 -7.50
N GLU A 107 -6.40 -12.36 -7.82
CA GLU A 107 -6.52 -11.12 -8.58
C GLU A 107 -5.87 -9.96 -7.87
N ALA A 108 -6.12 -9.85 -6.56
CA ALA A 108 -5.54 -8.78 -5.75
C ALA A 108 -4.02 -8.88 -5.70
N ALA A 109 -3.48 -10.08 -5.48
CA ALA A 109 -2.04 -10.31 -5.42
C ALA A 109 -1.34 -9.88 -6.71
N VAL A 110 -1.89 -10.29 -7.85
CA VAL A 110 -1.34 -9.94 -9.16
C VAL A 110 -1.42 -8.43 -9.40
N ALA A 111 -2.57 -7.85 -9.11
CA ALA A 111 -2.79 -6.42 -9.39
C ALA A 111 -1.87 -5.51 -8.59
N VAL A 112 -1.48 -5.92 -7.37
CA VAL A 112 -0.58 -5.12 -6.54
C VAL A 112 0.89 -5.51 -6.70
N GLY A 113 1.19 -6.36 -7.69
CA GLY A 113 2.56 -6.62 -8.11
C GLY A 113 3.29 -7.74 -7.40
N TYR A 114 2.57 -8.67 -6.77
CA TYR A 114 3.21 -9.85 -6.17
C TYR A 114 3.36 -10.96 -7.21
N ASP A 115 4.51 -11.62 -7.18
CA ASP A 115 4.80 -12.71 -8.11
C ASP A 115 4.04 -13.99 -7.79
N SER A 116 3.63 -14.15 -6.53
CA SER A 116 2.87 -15.32 -6.11
C SER A 116 1.82 -14.95 -5.08
N VAL A 117 0.74 -15.72 -5.06
CA VAL A 117 -0.32 -15.57 -4.06
C VAL A 117 0.24 -15.84 -2.66
N SER A 118 1.13 -16.82 -2.54
CA SER A 118 1.74 -17.18 -1.26
C SER A 118 2.51 -16.01 -0.66
N ALA A 119 3.30 -15.31 -1.47
CA ALA A 119 4.06 -14.15 -1.02
C ALA A 119 3.13 -13.02 -0.55
N PHE A 120 2.04 -12.81 -1.27
CA PHE A 120 1.04 -11.82 -0.92
C PHE A 120 0.36 -12.16 0.42
N ILE A 121 -0.07 -13.41 0.58
CA ILE A 121 -0.73 -13.87 1.81
C ILE A 121 0.22 -13.73 2.99
N GLU A 122 1.50 -14.05 2.82
CA GLU A 122 2.49 -13.93 3.88
C GLU A 122 2.68 -12.47 4.29
N MET A 123 2.76 -11.56 3.32
CA MET A 123 2.84 -10.12 3.60
C MET A 123 1.61 -9.64 4.38
N PHE A 124 0.43 -10.03 3.92
CA PHE A 124 -0.83 -9.66 4.55
C PHE A 124 -0.87 -10.14 6.01
N ARG A 125 -0.51 -11.41 6.23
CA ARG A 125 -0.49 -11.99 7.57
C ARG A 125 0.53 -11.30 8.48
N LYS A 126 1.68 -10.95 7.93
CA LYS A 126 2.73 -10.25 8.67
C LYS A 126 2.29 -8.86 9.13
N MET A 127 1.55 -8.17 8.27
CA MET A 127 1.12 -6.81 8.56
C MET A 127 -0.16 -6.74 9.39
N LEU A 128 -1.06 -7.70 9.23
CA LEU A 128 -2.38 -7.66 9.87
C LEU A 128 -2.66 -8.81 10.84
N GLY A 129 -1.73 -9.77 10.93
CA GLY A 129 -1.86 -10.87 11.88
C GLY A 129 -2.80 -11.99 11.45
N THR A 130 -3.42 -11.88 10.28
CA THR A 130 -4.35 -12.89 9.77
C THR A 130 -4.29 -12.94 8.24
N THR A 131 -4.85 -13.99 7.64
CA THR A 131 -4.90 -14.12 6.19
C THR A 131 -6.02 -13.26 5.60
N PRO A 132 -5.95 -12.91 4.31
CA PRO A 132 -7.03 -12.15 3.68
C PRO A 132 -8.38 -12.83 3.78
N GLN A 133 -8.41 -14.15 3.59
CA GLN A 133 -9.65 -14.91 3.65
C GLN A 133 -10.28 -14.84 5.05
N MET A 134 -9.49 -15.04 6.08
CA MET A 134 -9.99 -14.98 7.46
C MET A 134 -10.40 -13.57 7.86
N TYR A 135 -9.66 -12.57 7.42
CA TYR A 135 -9.96 -11.17 7.73
C TYR A 135 -11.32 -10.77 7.18
N PHE A 136 -11.57 -11.04 5.90
CA PHE A 136 -12.84 -10.67 5.26
C PHE A 136 -13.99 -11.56 5.68
N ARG A 137 -13.72 -12.82 6.01
CA ARG A 137 -14.74 -13.73 6.53
C ARG A 137 -15.28 -13.23 7.89
N SER A 138 -14.39 -12.85 8.79
CA SER A 138 -14.81 -12.37 10.12
C SER A 138 -15.62 -11.09 10.05
N LYS A 139 -15.40 -10.27 9.01
CA LYS A 139 -16.14 -9.03 8.83
C LYS A 139 -17.48 -9.22 8.12
N GLN A 140 -17.65 -10.33 7.40
CA GLN A 140 -18.90 -10.63 6.72
C GLN A 140 -19.89 -11.41 7.59
N GLU A 141 -19.40 -12.02 8.65
CA GLU A 141 -20.27 -12.69 9.59
C GLU A 141 -20.96 -11.65 10.48
N PRO A 142 -22.30 -11.70 10.59
CA PRO A 142 -22.97 -10.83 11.53
C PRO A 142 -22.50 -11.15 12.95
N ALA A 143 -22.34 -10.10 13.74
CA ALA A 143 -21.92 -10.27 15.12
C ALA A 143 -22.82 -11.30 15.80
N PRO A 144 -22.25 -12.23 16.57
CA PRO A 144 -23.07 -13.19 17.29
C PRO A 144 -24.00 -12.45 18.24
N LYS A 145 -25.25 -12.80 18.15
CA LYS A 145 -26.27 -12.22 19.03
C LYS A 145 -26.08 -12.71 20.45
#